data_896ed19a8ba559a787b50212a34be278
#
_entry.id   896ed19a8ba559a787b50212a34be278
#
_cell.length_a   1.000
_cell.length_b   1.000
_cell.length_c   1.000
_cell.angle_alpha   90.00
_cell.angle_beta   90.00
_cell.angle_gamma   90.00
#
_symmetry.space_group_name_H-M   'P 1'
#
loop_
_entity.id
_entity.type
_entity.pdbx_description
1 polymer ?
#
loop_
_entity_poly.entity_id
_entity_poly.type
_entity_poly.pdbx_seq_one_letter_code
_entity_poly.pdbx_strand_id
1 'polypeptide(L)'
;DSKQLPRQPNVMAALGSRLYVAAYPDGKLFQESENGKNEFSEVLNAYPSINRPHAMLIMGGGSQIALAGTPEYGTTGGGMMFWNRSSGQKSRIDHWHLVPNHSVQAMVELSNGMLLGGTTVAPGTGGVTKATDSSELFLMDANTHEVRWRGAPVPGAKTITDLMVGTDGLVYGLADSVDLFVFNPNNRQVVSVNRFSKDLGPS
;
A
#
# COMPACT_ATOMS: atom_id res chain seq x y z
N ASP A 1 -22.67 7.92 20.04
CA ASP A 1 -21.64 8.97 19.99
C ASP A 1 -20.84 8.82 18.73
N SER A 2 -20.84 9.84 17.84
CA SER A 2 -20.07 9.83 16.60
C SER A 2 -18.61 10.14 16.92
N LYS A 3 -17.71 9.22 16.53
CA LYS A 3 -16.26 9.46 16.59
C LYS A 3 -15.91 10.48 15.52
N GLN A 4 -15.36 11.61 15.90
CA GLN A 4 -14.88 12.59 14.93
C GLN A 4 -13.39 12.36 14.67
N LEU A 5 -13.07 11.93 13.46
CA LEU A 5 -11.69 11.91 12.99
C LEU A 5 -11.27 13.33 12.57
N PRO A 6 -10.06 13.76 12.91
CA PRO A 6 -9.59 15.12 12.59
C PRO A 6 -9.30 15.33 11.11
N ARG A 7 -9.37 14.28 10.28
CA ARG A 7 -9.05 14.27 8.85
C ARG A 7 -9.95 13.29 8.10
N GLN A 8 -9.97 13.36 6.78
CA GLN A 8 -10.71 12.42 5.92
C GLN A 8 -10.06 11.04 5.94
N PRO A 9 -10.73 9.99 6.44
CA PRO A 9 -10.18 8.64 6.44
C PRO A 9 -10.11 8.09 5.01
N ASN A 10 -8.99 7.46 4.68
CA ASN A 10 -8.78 6.81 3.38
C ASN A 10 -8.58 5.30 3.52
N VAL A 11 -7.82 4.89 4.54
CA VAL A 11 -7.48 3.48 4.78
C VAL A 11 -7.63 3.19 6.26
N MET A 12 -8.18 2.02 6.58
CA MET A 12 -8.37 1.55 7.96
C MET A 12 -7.89 0.11 8.11
N ALA A 13 -7.38 -0.20 9.30
CA ALA A 13 -7.05 -1.57 9.69
C ALA A 13 -7.32 -1.75 11.18
N ALA A 14 -7.65 -2.98 11.58
CA ALA A 14 -7.87 -3.34 12.98
C ALA A 14 -6.84 -4.37 13.44
N LEU A 15 -6.39 -4.25 14.69
CA LEU A 15 -5.57 -5.23 15.35
C LEU A 15 -6.08 -5.44 16.77
N GLY A 16 -6.65 -6.62 17.05
CA GLY A 16 -7.41 -6.86 18.26
C GLY A 16 -8.60 -5.90 18.34
N SER A 17 -8.73 -5.20 19.45
CA SER A 17 -9.79 -4.19 19.67
C SER A 17 -9.41 -2.79 19.21
N ARG A 18 -8.22 -2.57 18.66
CA ARG A 18 -7.70 -1.24 18.30
C ARG A 18 -7.87 -0.96 16.82
N LEU A 19 -8.39 0.22 16.48
CA LEU A 19 -8.53 0.71 15.13
C LEU A 19 -7.37 1.66 14.79
N TYR A 20 -6.84 1.50 13.57
CA TYR A 20 -5.87 2.38 12.94
C TYR A 20 -6.51 3.01 11.71
N VAL A 21 -6.32 4.31 11.54
CA VAL A 21 -6.91 5.08 10.45
C VAL A 21 -5.84 5.96 9.81
N ALA A 22 -5.56 5.74 8.55
CA ALA A 22 -4.72 6.62 7.77
C ALA A 22 -5.59 7.60 6.96
N ALA A 23 -5.26 8.88 7.03
CA ALA A 23 -6.13 9.96 6.60
C ALA A 23 -5.44 10.96 5.66
N TYR A 24 -6.23 11.55 4.78
CA TYR A 24 -5.89 12.65 3.88
C TYR A 24 -6.43 13.98 4.47
N PRO A 25 -5.77 15.12 4.24
CA PRO A 25 -4.43 15.27 3.69
C PRO A 25 -3.33 14.93 4.71
N ASP A 26 -2.08 15.03 4.26
CA ASP A 26 -0.84 14.91 5.03
C ASP A 26 -0.43 13.48 5.40
N GLY A 27 -1.15 12.44 4.91
CA GLY A 27 -0.78 11.06 5.16
C GLY A 27 -0.65 10.70 6.63
N LYS A 28 -1.53 11.22 7.48
CA LYS A 28 -1.47 11.03 8.92
C LYS A 28 -2.05 9.68 9.31
N LEU A 29 -1.35 8.95 10.17
CA LEU A 29 -1.85 7.73 10.80
C LEU A 29 -2.30 8.04 12.22
N PHE A 30 -3.53 7.68 12.50
CA PHE A 30 -4.14 7.78 13.83
C PHE A 30 -4.36 6.39 14.41
N GLN A 31 -4.23 6.30 15.71
CA GLN A 31 -4.51 5.13 16.51
C GLN A 31 -5.64 5.45 17.49
N GLU A 32 -6.61 4.55 17.60
CA GLU A 32 -7.65 4.63 18.63
C GLU A 32 -7.06 4.44 20.03
N SER A 33 -7.52 5.26 20.97
CA SER A 33 -7.08 5.25 22.37
C SER A 33 -7.65 4.06 23.14
N GLU A 34 -6.87 3.46 24.02
CA GLU A 34 -7.28 2.31 24.86
C GLU A 34 -8.29 2.67 25.97
N ASN A 35 -8.45 3.95 26.24
CA ASN A 35 -9.28 4.42 27.37
C ASN A 35 -10.80 4.37 27.14
N GLY A 36 -11.24 3.81 26.02
CA GLY A 36 -12.67 3.69 25.65
C GLY A 36 -13.38 5.01 25.34
N LYS A 37 -12.65 6.14 25.33
CA LYS A 37 -13.21 7.46 25.05
C LYS A 37 -13.41 7.79 23.58
N ASN A 38 -13.21 6.81 22.70
CA ASN A 38 -13.35 7.02 21.26
C ASN A 38 -12.45 8.14 20.68
N GLU A 39 -11.30 8.35 21.30
CA GLU A 39 -10.32 9.35 20.92
C GLU A 39 -9.28 8.73 19.98
N PHE A 40 -8.77 9.54 19.06
CA PHE A 40 -7.70 9.14 18.15
C PHE A 40 -6.46 10.00 18.41
N SER A 41 -5.30 9.36 18.56
CA SER A 41 -4.00 10.04 18.66
C SER A 41 -3.21 9.84 17.36
N GLU A 42 -2.57 10.93 16.90
CA GLU A 42 -1.65 10.85 15.76
C GLU A 42 -0.38 10.10 16.17
N VAL A 43 -0.03 9.06 15.43
CA VAL A 43 1.18 8.26 15.68
C VAL A 43 2.24 8.44 14.59
N LEU A 44 1.84 8.88 13.39
CA LEU A 44 2.75 9.06 12.28
C LEU A 44 2.23 10.16 11.35
N ASN A 45 3.17 10.93 10.77
CA ASN A 45 2.92 11.86 9.67
C ASN A 45 3.85 11.49 8.51
N ALA A 46 3.27 11.15 7.37
CA ALA A 46 3.99 10.65 6.20
C ALA A 46 4.20 11.72 5.11
N TYR A 47 3.73 12.93 5.33
CA TYR A 47 3.93 14.04 4.40
C TYR A 47 5.43 14.42 4.28
N PRO A 48 5.94 14.77 3.10
CA PRO A 48 5.28 14.90 1.81
C PRO A 48 5.25 13.62 0.96
N SER A 49 5.91 12.55 1.40
CA SER A 49 6.04 11.31 0.62
C SER A 49 4.72 10.58 0.42
N ILE A 50 3.80 10.73 1.38
CA ILE A 50 2.43 10.26 1.31
C ILE A 50 1.53 11.41 1.74
N ASN A 51 0.77 11.95 0.82
CA ASN A 51 -0.29 12.91 1.11
C ASN A 51 -1.65 12.20 1.17
N ARG A 52 -1.88 11.28 0.23
CA ARG A 52 -3.09 10.46 0.18
C ARG A 52 -2.73 8.99 0.39
N PRO A 53 -3.03 8.42 1.57
CA PRO A 53 -2.85 6.99 1.82
C PRO A 53 -3.75 6.14 0.92
N HIS A 54 -3.20 5.04 0.38
CA HIS A 54 -3.92 4.05 -0.41
C HIS A 54 -3.86 2.66 0.20
N ALA A 55 -2.75 2.32 0.84
CA ALA A 55 -2.56 1.01 1.42
C ALA A 55 -2.00 1.12 2.85
N MET A 56 -2.51 0.29 3.74
CA MET A 56 -1.99 0.08 5.09
C MET A 56 -1.95 -1.40 5.37
N LEU A 57 -0.80 -1.89 5.84
CA LEU A 57 -0.57 -3.28 6.16
C LEU A 57 -0.07 -3.41 7.60
N ILE A 58 -0.77 -4.21 8.40
CA ILE A 58 -0.30 -4.63 9.72
C ILE A 58 0.44 -5.93 9.55
N MET A 59 1.70 -5.99 9.91
CA MET A 59 2.62 -7.08 9.62
C MET A 59 3.45 -7.50 10.84
N GLY A 60 4.17 -8.63 10.71
CA GLY A 60 4.99 -9.17 11.78
C GLY A 60 4.17 -9.50 13.04
N GLY A 61 2.99 -10.11 12.87
CA GLY A 61 2.09 -10.41 13.99
C GLY A 61 1.58 -9.18 14.74
N GLY A 62 1.54 -8.02 14.09
CA GLY A 62 1.08 -6.77 14.68
C GLY A 62 2.20 -5.89 15.24
N SER A 63 3.46 -6.27 15.07
CA SER A 63 4.59 -5.49 15.58
C SER A 63 4.89 -4.24 14.74
N GLN A 64 4.52 -4.25 13.47
CA GLN A 64 4.81 -3.17 12.52
C GLN A 64 3.59 -2.79 11.69
N ILE A 65 3.47 -1.51 11.37
CA ILE A 65 2.50 -1.00 10.39
C ILE A 65 3.28 -0.36 9.24
N ALA A 66 2.98 -0.80 8.01
CA ALA A 66 3.41 -0.16 6.79
C ALA A 66 2.27 0.70 6.23
N LEU A 67 2.58 1.92 5.79
CA LEU A 67 1.67 2.87 5.16
C LEU A 67 2.25 3.30 3.82
N ALA A 68 1.43 3.35 2.78
CA ALA A 68 1.83 3.77 1.45
C ALA A 68 0.72 4.57 0.75
N GLY A 69 1.09 5.32 -0.28
CA GLY A 69 0.13 6.13 -1.03
C GLY A 69 0.79 7.09 -2.01
N THR A 70 0.00 8.03 -2.53
CA THR A 70 0.48 9.06 -3.46
C THR A 70 1.08 10.25 -2.70
N PRO A 71 2.08 10.94 -3.30
CA PRO A 71 2.80 12.04 -2.67
C PRO A 71 1.97 13.33 -2.62
N GLU A 72 2.61 14.40 -2.19
CA GLU A 72 2.05 15.75 -2.23
C GLU A 72 1.65 16.20 -3.64
N TYR A 73 0.85 17.26 -3.71
CA TYR A 73 0.39 17.85 -4.97
C TYR A 73 1.56 18.26 -5.86
N GLY A 74 1.39 18.04 -7.17
CA GLY A 74 2.36 18.44 -8.20
C GLY A 74 3.58 17.50 -8.30
N THR A 75 3.69 16.47 -7.47
CA THR A 75 4.82 15.55 -7.47
C THR A 75 4.46 14.16 -7.99
N THR A 76 5.48 13.33 -8.25
CA THR A 76 5.35 11.97 -8.81
C THR A 76 6.18 11.01 -7.99
N GLY A 77 5.61 9.83 -7.74
CA GLY A 77 6.26 8.79 -6.96
C GLY A 77 6.06 8.97 -5.45
N GLY A 78 5.23 8.11 -4.86
CA GLY A 78 4.96 8.08 -3.43
C GLY A 78 5.90 7.14 -2.69
N GLY A 79 6.17 7.45 -1.43
CA GLY A 79 6.98 6.60 -0.57
C GLY A 79 6.18 5.59 0.23
N MET A 80 6.91 4.91 1.12
CA MET A 80 6.36 4.08 2.19
C MET A 80 6.88 4.56 3.54
N MET A 81 6.03 4.44 4.54
CA MET A 81 6.40 4.66 5.94
C MET A 81 6.18 3.36 6.72
N PHE A 82 7.12 3.06 7.60
CA PHE A 82 7.02 1.96 8.54
C PHE A 82 7.03 2.50 9.97
N TRP A 83 6.18 1.96 10.79
CA TRP A 83 6.13 2.27 12.21
C TRP A 83 6.20 0.98 13.02
N ASN A 84 7.28 0.81 13.77
CA ASN A 84 7.41 -0.27 14.76
C ASN A 84 6.64 0.15 16.01
N ARG A 85 5.58 -0.59 16.32
CA ARG A 85 4.65 -0.27 17.41
C ARG A 85 5.26 -0.46 18.80
N SER A 86 6.21 -1.38 18.93
CA SER A 86 6.84 -1.69 20.23
C SER A 86 7.92 -0.69 20.60
N SER A 87 8.77 -0.32 19.65
CA SER A 87 9.86 0.63 19.87
C SER A 87 9.47 2.09 19.59
N GLY A 88 8.37 2.33 18.89
CA GLY A 88 8.00 3.64 18.38
C GLY A 88 8.83 4.11 17.18
N GLN A 89 9.80 3.32 16.74
CA GLN A 89 10.69 3.66 15.62
C GLN A 89 9.90 3.82 14.33
N LYS A 90 10.26 4.86 13.57
CA LYS A 90 9.68 5.16 12.25
C LYS A 90 10.78 5.20 11.22
N SER A 91 10.52 4.62 10.05
CA SER A 91 11.40 4.69 8.88
C SER A 91 10.62 5.05 7.64
N ARG A 92 11.29 5.76 6.72
CA ARG A 92 10.73 6.18 5.44
C ARG A 92 11.58 5.63 4.31
N ILE A 93 10.91 5.18 3.26
CA ILE A 93 11.52 4.78 2.01
C ILE A 93 10.84 5.59 0.91
N ASP A 94 11.60 6.29 0.11
CA ASP A 94 11.05 7.00 -1.04
C ASP A 94 10.95 6.10 -2.28
N HIS A 95 10.21 6.56 -3.27
CA HIS A 95 9.94 5.77 -4.48
C HIS A 95 11.20 5.38 -5.27
N TRP A 96 12.33 6.10 -5.11
CA TRP A 96 13.57 5.77 -5.81
C TRP A 96 14.16 4.44 -5.34
N HIS A 97 13.92 4.07 -4.08
CA HIS A 97 14.36 2.81 -3.48
C HIS A 97 13.28 1.71 -3.57
N LEU A 98 12.07 2.03 -4.04
CA LEU A 98 10.97 1.11 -4.30
C LEU A 98 10.87 0.79 -5.79
N VAL A 99 10.00 1.53 -6.48
CA VAL A 99 9.84 1.53 -7.93
C VAL A 99 9.87 3.00 -8.38
N PRO A 100 10.89 3.45 -9.11
CA PRO A 100 11.07 4.86 -9.45
C PRO A 100 9.85 5.47 -10.14
N ASN A 101 9.41 6.63 -9.66
CA ASN A 101 8.25 7.39 -10.12
C ASN A 101 6.88 6.69 -9.95
N HIS A 102 6.81 5.56 -9.25
CA HIS A 102 5.55 4.92 -8.91
C HIS A 102 5.10 5.29 -7.48
N SER A 103 3.81 5.15 -7.22
CA SER A 103 3.25 5.15 -5.88
C SER A 103 2.74 3.74 -5.54
N VAL A 104 2.84 3.33 -4.28
CA VAL A 104 2.35 2.01 -3.85
C VAL A 104 0.85 2.11 -3.59
N GLN A 105 0.09 1.20 -4.19
CA GLN A 105 -1.38 1.18 -4.17
C GLN A 105 -1.96 0.02 -3.37
N ALA A 106 -1.28 -1.13 -3.36
CA ALA A 106 -1.70 -2.32 -2.63
C ALA A 106 -0.50 -3.02 -1.99
N MET A 107 -0.72 -3.72 -0.87
CA MET A 107 0.33 -4.44 -0.16
C MET A 107 -0.22 -5.70 0.51
N VAL A 108 0.57 -6.78 0.52
CA VAL A 108 0.31 -7.99 1.30
C VAL A 108 1.59 -8.49 1.95
N GLU A 109 1.47 -9.09 3.14
CA GLU A 109 2.54 -9.82 3.81
C GLU A 109 2.53 -11.29 3.33
N LEU A 110 3.70 -11.81 2.99
CA LEU A 110 3.90 -13.20 2.62
C LEU A 110 4.38 -14.00 3.82
N SER A 111 4.10 -15.32 3.83
CA SER A 111 4.44 -16.23 4.93
C SER A 111 5.94 -16.31 5.24
N ASN A 112 6.80 -15.93 4.30
CA ASN A 112 8.26 -15.92 4.44
C ASN A 112 8.82 -14.59 5.01
N GLY A 113 7.99 -13.70 5.51
CA GLY A 113 8.41 -12.39 6.04
C GLY A 113 8.73 -11.34 4.98
N MET A 114 8.38 -11.61 3.73
CA MET A 114 8.46 -10.63 2.65
C MET A 114 7.15 -9.82 2.56
N LEU A 115 7.26 -8.58 2.11
CA LEU A 115 6.15 -7.75 1.67
C LEU A 115 6.10 -7.77 0.15
N LEU A 116 4.93 -8.04 -0.43
CA LEU A 116 4.66 -7.80 -1.84
C LEU A 116 3.84 -6.52 -1.98
N GLY A 117 4.36 -5.56 -2.73
CA GLY A 117 3.67 -4.32 -3.05
C GLY A 117 3.29 -4.25 -4.52
N GLY A 118 2.14 -3.66 -4.79
CA GLY A 118 1.64 -3.31 -6.12
C GLY A 118 1.58 -1.80 -6.30
N THR A 119 1.95 -1.31 -7.50
CA THR A 119 2.13 0.12 -7.75
C THR A 119 1.10 0.71 -8.71
N THR A 120 1.07 2.04 -8.75
CA THR A 120 0.44 2.83 -9.81
C THR A 120 1.45 3.78 -10.44
N VAL A 121 1.34 4.00 -11.75
CA VAL A 121 2.08 5.03 -12.49
C VAL A 121 1.45 6.41 -12.37
N ALA A 122 0.27 6.51 -11.79
CA ALA A 122 -0.42 7.79 -11.60
C ALA A 122 0.37 8.69 -10.65
N PRO A 123 0.57 9.97 -11.00
CA PRO A 123 1.20 10.93 -10.12
C PRO A 123 0.29 11.35 -8.97
N GLY A 124 0.81 12.10 -8.01
CA GLY A 124 0.00 12.89 -7.09
C GLY A 124 -0.87 13.90 -7.87
N THR A 125 -1.94 14.37 -7.24
CA THR A 125 -2.88 15.33 -7.85
C THR A 125 -2.13 16.55 -8.41
N GLY A 126 -2.33 16.84 -9.69
CA GLY A 126 -1.64 17.94 -10.39
C GLY A 126 -0.19 17.64 -10.78
N GLY A 127 0.32 16.45 -10.49
CA GLY A 127 1.64 16.01 -10.94
C GLY A 127 1.64 15.51 -12.38
N VAL A 128 2.83 15.30 -12.92
CA VAL A 128 3.04 14.79 -14.28
C VAL A 128 3.46 13.33 -14.21
N THR A 129 2.82 12.46 -15.00
CA THR A 129 3.24 11.06 -15.13
C THR A 129 4.65 10.99 -15.70
N LYS A 130 5.57 10.38 -14.93
CA LYS A 130 6.96 10.17 -15.32
C LYS A 130 7.30 8.69 -15.53
N ALA A 131 6.52 7.80 -14.91
CA ALA A 131 6.62 6.38 -15.15
C ALA A 131 5.92 6.04 -16.47
N THR A 132 6.58 5.28 -17.34
CA THR A 132 6.20 5.24 -18.74
C THR A 132 5.32 4.07 -19.11
N ASP A 133 5.57 2.86 -18.60
CA ASP A 133 5.04 1.69 -19.29
C ASP A 133 3.97 0.93 -18.50
N SER A 134 4.31 0.39 -17.36
CA SER A 134 3.40 -0.50 -16.62
C SER A 134 3.55 -0.30 -15.11
N SER A 135 2.47 -0.52 -14.38
CA SER A 135 2.55 -0.74 -12.95
C SER A 135 3.36 -2.01 -12.65
N GLU A 136 4.07 -2.02 -11.54
CA GLU A 136 4.94 -3.12 -11.14
C GLU A 136 4.54 -3.71 -9.79
N LEU A 137 4.80 -5.02 -9.65
CA LEU A 137 4.97 -5.64 -8.34
C LEU A 137 6.42 -5.45 -7.87
N PHE A 138 6.61 -5.34 -6.57
CA PHE A 138 7.93 -5.45 -5.95
C PHE A 138 7.89 -6.36 -4.74
N LEU A 139 8.92 -7.16 -4.55
CA LEU A 139 9.16 -7.94 -3.35
C LEU A 139 10.20 -7.24 -2.48
N MET A 140 9.86 -7.00 -1.23
CA MET A 140 10.68 -6.33 -0.23
C MET A 140 10.86 -7.21 1.00
N ASP A 141 12.05 -7.26 1.54
CA ASP A 141 12.30 -7.82 2.86
C ASP A 141 11.70 -6.88 3.92
N ALA A 142 10.77 -7.40 4.72
CA ALA A 142 10.02 -6.59 5.68
C ALA A 142 10.86 -6.05 6.87
N ASN A 143 12.03 -6.64 7.13
CA ASN A 143 12.92 -6.22 8.21
C ASN A 143 13.97 -5.22 7.74
N THR A 144 14.61 -5.50 6.59
CA THR A 144 15.67 -4.64 6.05
C THR A 144 15.12 -3.54 5.16
N HIS A 145 13.87 -3.67 4.70
CA HIS A 145 13.20 -2.80 3.73
C HIS A 145 13.92 -2.74 2.37
N GLU A 146 14.67 -3.77 2.04
CA GLU A 146 15.39 -3.86 0.77
C GLU A 146 14.51 -4.54 -0.28
N VAL A 147 14.36 -3.89 -1.45
CA VAL A 147 13.66 -4.47 -2.59
C VAL A 147 14.53 -5.54 -3.24
N ARG A 148 14.03 -6.78 -3.27
CA ARG A 148 14.72 -7.96 -3.79
C ARG A 148 14.35 -8.30 -5.23
N TRP A 149 13.21 -7.80 -5.69
CA TRP A 149 12.72 -8.07 -7.05
C TRP A 149 11.64 -7.07 -7.45
N ARG A 150 11.52 -6.81 -8.75
CA ARG A 150 10.45 -6.03 -9.38
C ARG A 150 10.07 -6.64 -10.72
N GLY A 151 8.81 -6.43 -11.14
CA GLY A 151 8.33 -6.82 -12.46
C GLY A 151 6.87 -6.46 -12.69
N ALA A 152 6.50 -6.24 -13.96
CA ALA A 152 5.13 -5.96 -14.37
C ALA A 152 4.33 -7.27 -14.51
N PRO A 153 3.30 -7.51 -13.69
CA PRO A 153 2.50 -8.73 -13.80
C PRO A 153 1.58 -8.71 -15.02
N VAL A 154 1.12 -7.53 -15.42
CA VAL A 154 0.25 -7.30 -16.59
C VAL A 154 0.87 -6.16 -17.41
N PRO A 155 1.55 -6.47 -18.53
CA PRO A 155 2.16 -5.44 -19.37
C PRO A 155 1.15 -4.40 -19.85
N GLY A 156 1.47 -3.12 -19.69
CA GLY A 156 0.63 -2.00 -20.08
C GLY A 156 -0.39 -1.54 -19.03
N ALA A 157 -0.68 -2.35 -18.01
CA ALA A 157 -1.55 -1.94 -16.90
C ALA A 157 -0.96 -0.74 -16.15
N LYS A 158 -1.79 0.19 -15.72
CA LYS A 158 -1.35 1.44 -15.08
C LYS A 158 -1.42 1.41 -13.57
N THR A 159 -2.24 0.52 -13.02
CA THR A 159 -2.43 0.43 -11.56
C THR A 159 -2.67 -1.02 -11.16
N ILE A 160 -1.96 -1.49 -10.13
CA ILE A 160 -2.32 -2.70 -9.39
C ILE A 160 -3.20 -2.23 -8.23
N THR A 161 -4.51 -2.47 -8.35
CA THR A 161 -5.52 -1.87 -7.46
C THR A 161 -5.69 -2.64 -6.17
N ASP A 162 -5.45 -3.96 -6.20
CA ASP A 162 -5.59 -4.81 -5.02
C ASP A 162 -4.70 -6.05 -5.10
N LEU A 163 -4.36 -6.61 -3.93
CA LEU A 163 -3.58 -7.83 -3.76
C LEU A 163 -4.15 -8.65 -2.60
N MET A 164 -4.21 -9.97 -2.77
CA MET A 164 -4.63 -10.90 -1.74
C MET A 164 -3.79 -12.19 -1.79
N VAL A 165 -3.37 -12.69 -0.64
CA VAL A 165 -2.71 -14.00 -0.55
C VAL A 165 -3.77 -15.08 -0.43
N GLY A 166 -3.75 -16.06 -1.34
CA GLY A 166 -4.60 -17.23 -1.29
C GLY A 166 -4.09 -18.28 -0.29
N THR A 167 -4.97 -19.20 0.07
CA THR A 167 -4.61 -20.33 0.94
C THR A 167 -3.62 -21.31 0.29
N ASP A 168 -3.47 -21.24 -1.02
CA ASP A 168 -2.50 -21.98 -1.83
C ASP A 168 -1.10 -21.33 -1.85
N GLY A 169 -0.95 -20.16 -1.20
CA GLY A 169 0.29 -19.39 -1.16
C GLY A 169 0.58 -18.58 -2.41
N LEU A 170 -0.36 -18.56 -3.38
CA LEU A 170 -0.31 -17.67 -4.53
C LEU A 170 -0.86 -16.30 -4.16
N VAL A 171 -0.51 -15.29 -4.94
CA VAL A 171 -1.05 -13.95 -4.81
C VAL A 171 -2.00 -13.66 -5.97
N TYR A 172 -3.21 -13.31 -5.62
CA TYR A 172 -4.25 -12.86 -6.54
C TYR A 172 -4.23 -11.34 -6.55
N GLY A 173 -4.11 -10.74 -7.73
CA GLY A 173 -4.05 -9.30 -7.86
C GLY A 173 -4.97 -8.79 -8.96
N LEU A 174 -5.43 -7.56 -8.79
CA LEU A 174 -6.28 -6.89 -9.75
C LEU A 174 -5.52 -5.72 -10.37
N ALA A 175 -5.41 -5.71 -11.71
CA ALA A 175 -4.79 -4.63 -12.47
C ALA A 175 -5.84 -3.84 -13.26
N ASP A 176 -5.77 -2.51 -13.20
CA ASP A 176 -6.69 -1.57 -13.83
C ASP A 176 -8.18 -1.88 -13.58
N SER A 177 -8.49 -2.55 -12.45
CA SER A 177 -9.83 -3.00 -12.04
C SER A 177 -10.51 -3.97 -13.03
N VAL A 178 -9.79 -4.54 -14.00
CA VAL A 178 -10.34 -5.44 -15.03
C VAL A 178 -9.51 -6.69 -15.28
N ASP A 179 -8.22 -6.68 -15.00
CA ASP A 179 -7.34 -7.82 -15.23
C ASP A 179 -7.01 -8.51 -13.89
N LEU A 180 -7.60 -9.68 -13.65
CA LEU A 180 -7.22 -10.55 -12.54
C LEU A 180 -5.96 -11.32 -12.93
N PHE A 181 -4.89 -11.18 -12.19
CA PHE A 181 -3.69 -11.99 -12.36
C PHE A 181 -3.43 -12.86 -11.13
N VAL A 182 -2.77 -13.99 -11.36
CA VAL A 182 -2.28 -14.88 -10.31
C VAL A 182 -0.75 -14.88 -10.39
N PHE A 183 -0.10 -14.59 -9.28
CA PHE A 183 1.35 -14.48 -9.16
C PHE A 183 1.89 -15.49 -8.15
N ASN A 184 2.93 -16.22 -8.53
CA ASN A 184 3.64 -17.11 -7.62
C ASN A 184 4.88 -16.39 -7.05
N PRO A 185 4.87 -16.00 -5.76
CA PRO A 185 5.97 -15.23 -5.17
C PRO A 185 7.27 -16.04 -5.01
N ASN A 186 7.19 -17.39 -5.00
CA ASN A 186 8.38 -18.24 -4.81
C ASN A 186 9.27 -18.26 -6.07
N ASN A 187 8.67 -18.37 -7.24
CA ASN A 187 9.40 -18.35 -8.51
C ASN A 187 9.30 -17.01 -9.26
N ARG A 188 8.54 -16.04 -8.72
CA ARG A 188 8.37 -14.68 -9.26
C ARG A 188 7.76 -14.67 -10.67
N GLN A 189 6.82 -15.57 -10.92
CA GLN A 189 6.16 -15.71 -12.21
C GLN A 189 4.65 -15.47 -12.11
N VAL A 190 4.10 -14.87 -13.15
CA VAL A 190 2.66 -14.79 -13.37
C VAL A 190 2.18 -16.15 -13.85
N VAL A 191 1.23 -16.73 -13.15
CA VAL A 191 0.62 -18.04 -13.44
C VAL A 191 -0.47 -17.90 -14.50
N SER A 192 -1.30 -16.85 -14.35
CA SER A 192 -2.39 -16.58 -15.29
C SER A 192 -2.79 -15.11 -15.24
N VAL A 193 -3.38 -14.63 -16.32
CA VAL A 193 -4.07 -13.33 -16.41
C VAL A 193 -5.41 -13.56 -17.09
N ASN A 194 -6.48 -13.12 -16.44
CA ASN A 194 -7.84 -13.22 -16.97
C ASN A 194 -8.46 -11.82 -16.99
N ARG A 195 -8.86 -11.36 -18.17
CA ARG A 195 -9.55 -10.08 -18.31
C ARG A 195 -11.05 -10.26 -18.12
N PHE A 196 -11.61 -9.53 -17.18
CA PHE A 196 -13.06 -9.42 -17.03
C PHE A 196 -13.59 -8.36 -18.00
N SER A 197 -14.70 -8.66 -18.66
CA SER A 197 -15.37 -7.68 -19.50
C SER A 197 -15.91 -6.52 -18.65
N LYS A 198 -16.09 -5.34 -19.24
CA LYS A 198 -16.63 -4.13 -18.59
C LYS A 198 -18.01 -4.31 -17.95
N ASP A 199 -18.64 -5.47 -18.13
CA ASP A 199 -19.98 -5.80 -17.62
C ASP A 199 -20.02 -6.11 -16.12
N LEU A 200 -18.90 -6.08 -15.41
CA LEU A 200 -18.88 -6.13 -13.92
C LEU A 200 -19.25 -4.79 -13.27
N GLY A 201 -19.92 -3.92 -14.03
CA GLY A 201 -20.57 -2.72 -13.57
C GLY A 201 -19.63 -1.55 -13.28
N PRO A 202 -20.14 -0.31 -13.40
CA PRO A 202 -19.43 0.82 -12.89
C PRO A 202 -19.47 0.74 -11.37
N SER A 203 -18.34 0.82 -10.78
CA SER A 203 -18.25 1.24 -9.39
C SER A 203 -18.70 2.69 -9.27
#